data_833d5869d8a70aba226eebe731931c2e
#
_entry.id   833d5869d8a70aba226eebe731931c2e
#
_cell.length_a   1.000
_cell.length_b   1.000
_cell.length_c   1.000
_cell.angle_alpha   90.00
_cell.angle_beta   90.00
_cell.angle_gamma   90.00
#
_symmetry.space_group_name_H-M   'P 1'
#
loop_
_entity.id
_entity.type
_entity.pdbx_description
1 polymer ?
#
loop_
_entity_poly.entity_id
_entity_poly.type
_entity_poly.pdbx_seq_one_letter_code
_entity_poly.pdbx_strand_id
1 'polypeptide(L)'
;IATPKKGLLAPVIEVHSIKELESLGTALKGKIVFYNRPMDAEQIETFKAYGHCVDQRSSGAREAAKYGAVGTIVRSMNLRFDDFPHTGNQSYGDLPQAQWIPTTAISTNGADLLSKKLKENPQLQFYFKQSCEQMADVLSYNVVGELKGSETPENIMVVGGHLDSWDLADGSHDDGAGVVQSM
;
A
#
# COMPACT_ATOMS: atom_id res chain seq x y z
N ILE A 1 -0.46 -3.98 -10.95
CA ILE A 1 -0.39 -4.27 -12.40
C ILE A 1 -0.49 -2.99 -13.22
N ALA A 2 -0.14 -3.06 -14.52
CA ALA A 2 -0.27 -1.93 -15.45
C ALA A 2 -1.75 -1.54 -15.66
N THR A 3 -1.98 -0.28 -15.99
CA THR A 3 -3.24 0.16 -16.59
C THR A 3 -3.32 -0.27 -18.05
N PRO A 4 -4.51 -0.24 -18.70
CA PRO A 4 -4.60 -0.31 -20.15
C PRO A 4 -3.63 0.69 -20.83
N LYS A 5 -3.18 0.40 -22.07
CA LYS A 5 -2.19 1.24 -22.79
C LYS A 5 -2.56 2.74 -22.85
N LYS A 6 -3.84 3.06 -22.91
CA LYS A 6 -4.36 4.45 -22.94
C LYS A 6 -4.53 5.06 -21.52
N GLY A 7 -4.19 4.34 -20.47
CA GLY A 7 -4.51 4.69 -19.09
C GLY A 7 -5.91 4.23 -18.67
N LEU A 8 -6.26 4.49 -17.43
CA LEU A 8 -7.57 4.22 -16.85
C LEU A 8 -8.26 5.54 -16.51
N LEU A 9 -9.44 5.75 -17.06
CA LEU A 9 -10.33 6.87 -16.74
C LEU A 9 -11.67 6.30 -16.30
N ALA A 10 -12.11 6.57 -15.06
CA ALA A 10 -13.40 6.11 -14.56
C ALA A 10 -13.92 7.02 -13.45
N PRO A 11 -15.24 6.98 -13.16
CA PRO A 11 -15.81 7.65 -11.99
C PRO A 11 -15.20 7.12 -10.70
N VAL A 12 -15.06 7.99 -9.70
CA VAL A 12 -14.48 7.64 -8.40
C VAL A 12 -15.57 7.49 -7.35
N ILE A 13 -15.39 6.54 -6.45
CA ILE A 13 -16.18 6.43 -5.23
C ILE A 13 -15.23 6.37 -4.04
N GLU A 14 -15.45 7.27 -3.07
CA GLU A 14 -14.64 7.36 -1.84
C GLU A 14 -15.20 6.40 -0.79
N VAL A 15 -14.28 5.70 -0.10
CA VAL A 15 -14.57 4.82 1.03
C VAL A 15 -13.50 5.00 2.11
N HIS A 16 -13.87 4.74 3.38
CA HIS A 16 -12.96 4.83 4.52
C HIS A 16 -12.64 3.47 5.14
N SER A 17 -13.24 2.41 4.63
CA SER A 17 -12.94 1.04 5.07
C SER A 17 -13.25 0.02 3.95
N ILE A 18 -12.61 -1.14 4.06
CA ILE A 18 -12.93 -2.29 3.18
C ILE A 18 -14.38 -2.78 3.43
N LYS A 19 -14.89 -2.66 4.65
CA LYS A 19 -16.26 -3.09 4.99
C LYS A 19 -17.35 -2.34 4.24
N GLU A 20 -17.11 -1.09 3.86
CA GLU A 20 -18.06 -0.31 3.07
C GLU A 20 -18.30 -0.88 1.68
N LEU A 21 -17.35 -1.64 1.13
CA LEU A 21 -17.49 -2.26 -0.20
C LEU A 21 -18.70 -3.20 -0.28
N GLU A 22 -18.94 -3.95 0.81
CA GLU A 22 -20.07 -4.87 0.87
C GLU A 22 -21.41 -4.12 0.77
N SER A 23 -21.54 -3.02 1.49
CA SER A 23 -22.76 -2.20 1.47
C SER A 23 -22.99 -1.49 0.14
N LEU A 24 -21.91 -1.13 -0.57
CA LEU A 24 -21.95 -0.50 -1.88
C LEU A 24 -22.21 -1.51 -3.02
N GLY A 25 -21.74 -2.75 -2.86
CA GLY A 25 -21.99 -3.86 -3.77
C GLY A 25 -21.81 -3.50 -5.24
N THR A 26 -22.87 -3.67 -6.03
CA THR A 26 -22.84 -3.41 -7.48
C THR A 26 -22.61 -1.95 -7.87
N ALA A 27 -22.78 -1.00 -6.95
CA ALA A 27 -22.47 0.40 -7.21
C ALA A 27 -20.99 0.66 -7.50
N LEU A 28 -20.11 -0.27 -7.14
CA LEU A 28 -18.66 -0.21 -7.40
C LEU A 28 -18.30 -0.61 -8.84
N LYS A 29 -19.18 -1.28 -9.56
CA LYS A 29 -18.89 -1.79 -10.89
C LYS A 29 -18.51 -0.67 -11.85
N GLY A 30 -17.36 -0.84 -12.50
CA GLY A 30 -16.81 0.14 -13.46
C GLY A 30 -16.26 1.41 -12.83
N LYS A 31 -16.12 1.48 -11.50
CA LYS A 31 -15.59 2.65 -10.80
C LYS A 31 -14.18 2.41 -10.27
N ILE A 32 -13.48 3.49 -10.00
CA ILE A 32 -12.25 3.51 -9.20
C ILE A 32 -12.66 3.69 -7.74
N VAL A 33 -12.20 2.82 -6.87
CA VAL A 33 -12.41 2.94 -5.41
C VAL A 33 -11.27 3.77 -4.82
N PHE A 34 -11.62 4.86 -4.18
CA PHE A 34 -10.68 5.70 -3.46
C PHE A 34 -10.76 5.40 -1.96
N TYR A 35 -9.73 4.73 -1.45
CA TYR A 35 -9.56 4.47 -0.02
C TYR A 35 -8.95 5.68 0.66
N ASN A 36 -9.73 6.35 1.49
CA ASN A 36 -9.35 7.61 2.14
C ASN A 36 -9.39 7.55 3.68
N ARG A 37 -8.97 6.43 4.27
CA ARG A 37 -8.80 6.33 5.73
C ARG A 37 -7.43 6.88 6.11
N PRO A 38 -7.35 7.98 6.85
CA PRO A 38 -6.09 8.52 7.33
C PRO A 38 -5.47 7.61 8.40
N MET A 39 -4.17 7.73 8.59
CA MET A 39 -3.47 7.18 9.74
C MET A 39 -3.89 7.96 10.99
N ASP A 40 -4.12 7.25 12.10
CA ASP A 40 -4.60 7.85 13.35
C ASP A 40 -3.47 8.65 14.04
N ALA A 41 -3.62 9.97 14.10
CA ALA A 41 -2.64 10.87 14.70
C ALA A 41 -2.64 10.85 16.24
N GLU A 42 -3.69 10.33 16.87
CA GLU A 42 -3.80 10.23 18.32
C GLU A 42 -3.15 8.95 18.87
N GLN A 43 -2.85 8.00 17.99
CA GLN A 43 -2.22 6.75 18.37
C GLN A 43 -0.74 6.95 18.68
N ILE A 44 -0.35 6.74 19.94
CA ILE A 44 1.04 6.91 20.41
C ILE A 44 1.98 5.87 19.74
N GLU A 45 1.50 4.64 19.58
CA GLU A 45 2.24 3.60 18.90
C GLU A 45 2.06 3.70 17.39
N THR A 46 3.05 4.25 16.71
CA THR A 46 3.00 4.50 15.26
C THR A 46 2.72 3.25 14.44
N PHE A 47 3.25 2.09 14.82
CA PHE A 47 2.96 0.82 14.15
C PHE A 47 1.50 0.38 14.30
N LYS A 48 0.85 0.67 15.41
CA LYS A 48 -0.60 0.43 15.56
C LYS A 48 -1.40 1.35 14.66
N ALA A 49 -1.05 2.64 14.62
CA ALA A 49 -1.70 3.60 13.73
C ALA A 49 -1.58 3.16 12.26
N TYR A 50 -0.40 2.71 11.85
CA TYR A 50 -0.17 2.16 10.51
C TYR A 50 -0.96 0.87 10.29
N GLY A 51 -0.90 -0.07 11.22
CA GLY A 51 -1.62 -1.35 11.16
C GLY A 51 -3.14 -1.19 11.00
N HIS A 52 -3.71 -0.13 11.58
CA HIS A 52 -5.14 0.17 11.47
C HIS A 52 -5.58 0.72 10.10
N CYS A 53 -4.64 1.10 9.22
CA CYS A 53 -4.97 1.64 7.90
C CYS A 53 -4.29 0.92 6.72
N VAL A 54 -3.32 0.02 6.97
CA VAL A 54 -2.54 -0.62 5.91
C VAL A 54 -3.33 -1.58 5.03
N ASP A 55 -4.42 -2.15 5.52
CA ASP A 55 -5.29 -3.06 4.78
C ASP A 55 -5.86 -2.43 3.50
N GLN A 56 -6.14 -1.13 3.51
CA GLN A 56 -6.61 -0.39 2.32
C GLN A 56 -5.59 -0.41 1.18
N ARG A 57 -4.28 -0.46 1.48
CA ARG A 57 -3.23 -0.62 0.49
C ARG A 57 -2.96 -2.09 0.20
N SER A 58 -2.73 -2.90 1.22
CA SER A 58 -2.25 -4.28 1.04
C SER A 58 -3.29 -5.23 0.42
N SER A 59 -4.58 -4.97 0.62
CA SER A 59 -5.66 -5.83 0.10
C SER A 59 -6.80 -5.07 -0.59
N GLY A 60 -6.80 -3.74 -0.54
CA GLY A 60 -7.89 -2.92 -1.05
C GLY A 60 -8.26 -3.20 -2.51
N ALA A 61 -7.27 -3.33 -3.40
CA ALA A 61 -7.53 -3.63 -4.80
C ALA A 61 -8.17 -5.02 -5.00
N ARG A 62 -7.69 -6.02 -4.26
CA ARG A 62 -8.27 -7.37 -4.26
C ARG A 62 -9.74 -7.35 -3.84
N GLU A 63 -10.03 -6.66 -2.75
CA GLU A 63 -11.40 -6.61 -2.22
C GLU A 63 -12.33 -5.82 -3.15
N ALA A 64 -11.88 -4.68 -3.69
CA ALA A 64 -12.68 -3.89 -4.64
C ALA A 64 -12.95 -4.63 -5.95
N ALA A 65 -12.00 -5.44 -6.44
CA ALA A 65 -12.15 -6.23 -7.66
C ALA A 65 -13.33 -7.22 -7.58
N LYS A 66 -13.61 -7.79 -6.39
CA LYS A 66 -14.74 -8.72 -6.17
C LYS A 66 -16.10 -8.09 -6.51
N TYR A 67 -16.19 -6.77 -6.43
CA TYR A 67 -17.41 -6.00 -6.74
C TYR A 67 -17.37 -5.33 -8.11
N GLY A 68 -16.39 -5.68 -8.95
CA GLY A 68 -16.27 -5.19 -10.32
C GLY A 68 -15.71 -3.77 -10.44
N ALA A 69 -15.02 -3.26 -9.42
CA ALA A 69 -14.20 -2.06 -9.54
C ALA A 69 -13.13 -2.23 -10.62
N VAL A 70 -12.71 -1.15 -11.26
CA VAL A 70 -11.74 -1.17 -12.36
C VAL A 70 -10.36 -0.63 -11.97
N GLY A 71 -10.22 -0.10 -10.79
CA GLY A 71 -8.97 0.38 -10.22
C GLY A 71 -9.15 0.88 -8.80
N THR A 72 -8.06 1.14 -8.10
CA THR A 72 -8.08 1.75 -6.78
C THR A 72 -7.06 2.87 -6.64
N ILE A 73 -7.39 3.82 -5.78
CA ILE A 73 -6.52 4.90 -5.32
C ILE A 73 -6.43 4.79 -3.80
N VAL A 74 -5.23 4.89 -3.26
CA VAL A 74 -5.01 4.77 -1.81
C VAL A 74 -4.38 6.05 -1.29
N ARG A 75 -4.97 6.64 -0.24
CA ARG A 75 -4.37 7.71 0.53
C ARG A 75 -3.04 7.24 1.12
N SER A 76 -2.01 8.05 1.05
CA SER A 76 -0.75 7.80 1.73
C SER A 76 -0.92 7.66 3.23
N MET A 77 -0.29 6.63 3.80
CA MET A 77 -0.40 6.25 5.22
C MET A 77 0.79 6.81 5.99
N ASN A 78 0.74 8.10 6.24
CA ASN A 78 1.67 8.83 7.10
C ASN A 78 0.91 9.91 7.86
N LEU A 79 1.54 10.48 8.88
CA LEU A 79 1.00 11.59 9.67
C LEU A 79 1.38 12.95 9.11
N ARG A 80 2.29 12.99 8.16
CA ARG A 80 2.73 14.20 7.51
C ARG A 80 1.80 14.58 6.36
N PHE A 81 1.47 15.85 6.27
CA PHE A 81 0.74 16.41 5.13
C PHE A 81 1.75 16.93 4.10
N ASP A 82 1.87 16.21 3.01
CA ASP A 82 2.79 16.53 1.93
C ASP A 82 2.26 16.07 0.57
N ASP A 83 3.06 16.29 -0.49
CA ASP A 83 2.73 15.94 -1.87
C ASP A 83 3.44 14.67 -2.34
N PHE A 84 4.05 13.92 -1.43
CA PHE A 84 4.78 12.69 -1.76
C PHE A 84 3.91 11.46 -1.53
N PRO A 85 3.59 10.68 -2.59
CA PRO A 85 2.85 9.44 -2.42
C PRO A 85 3.67 8.41 -1.64
N HIS A 86 3.05 7.82 -0.63
CA HIS A 86 3.62 6.68 0.10
C HIS A 86 3.26 5.39 -0.65
N THR A 87 4.19 4.88 -1.43
CA THR A 87 4.04 3.62 -2.15
C THR A 87 4.19 2.42 -1.21
N GLY A 88 3.89 1.22 -1.71
CA GLY A 88 4.04 0.02 -0.92
C GLY A 88 3.45 -1.21 -1.61
N ASN A 89 3.55 -2.35 -0.97
CA ASN A 89 3.15 -3.61 -1.54
C ASN A 89 1.62 -3.79 -1.54
N GLN A 90 1.13 -4.47 -2.58
CA GLN A 90 -0.25 -4.87 -2.78
C GLN A 90 -0.31 -6.38 -3.00
N SER A 91 -1.15 -7.07 -2.25
CA SER A 91 -1.40 -8.51 -2.42
C SER A 91 -2.78 -8.76 -3.02
N TYR A 92 -2.82 -9.57 -4.05
CA TYR A 92 -4.07 -10.07 -4.63
C TYR A 92 -4.50 -11.43 -4.04
N GLY A 93 -3.65 -12.05 -3.17
CA GLY A 93 -3.94 -13.35 -2.58
C GLY A 93 -4.29 -14.38 -3.66
N ASP A 94 -5.37 -15.11 -3.45
CA ASP A 94 -5.84 -16.16 -4.38
C ASP A 94 -6.70 -15.62 -5.54
N LEU A 95 -6.83 -14.29 -5.68
CA LEU A 95 -7.60 -13.72 -6.79
C LEU A 95 -6.91 -14.03 -8.12
N PRO A 96 -7.59 -14.64 -9.11
CA PRO A 96 -7.00 -14.93 -10.41
C PRO A 96 -6.45 -13.66 -11.07
N GLN A 97 -5.27 -13.76 -11.70
CA GLN A 97 -4.59 -12.61 -12.31
C GLN A 97 -5.46 -11.84 -13.33
N ALA A 98 -6.34 -12.56 -14.03
CA ALA A 98 -7.29 -11.94 -14.98
C ALA A 98 -8.29 -10.97 -14.30
N GLN A 99 -8.43 -11.04 -12.98
CA GLN A 99 -9.31 -10.16 -12.19
C GLN A 99 -8.53 -9.07 -11.45
N TRP A 100 -7.21 -9.02 -11.57
CA TRP A 100 -6.41 -8.00 -10.92
C TRP A 100 -6.67 -6.64 -11.55
N ILE A 101 -6.87 -5.65 -10.71
CA ILE A 101 -7.10 -4.26 -11.11
C ILE A 101 -5.92 -3.38 -10.72
N PRO A 102 -5.58 -2.34 -11.49
CA PRO A 102 -4.50 -1.43 -11.15
C PRO A 102 -4.81 -0.65 -9.87
N THR A 103 -3.76 -0.43 -9.08
CA THR A 103 -3.82 0.37 -7.85
C THR A 103 -2.69 1.39 -7.83
N THR A 104 -2.97 2.57 -7.30
CA THR A 104 -1.99 3.64 -7.15
C THR A 104 -2.16 4.34 -5.81
N ALA A 105 -1.09 4.94 -5.31
CA ALA A 105 -1.14 5.81 -4.14
C ALA A 105 -1.16 7.28 -4.57
N ILE A 106 -1.80 8.12 -3.76
CA ILE A 106 -1.71 9.57 -3.84
C ILE A 106 -1.26 10.14 -2.50
N SER A 107 -0.65 11.31 -2.53
CA SER A 107 -0.20 12.00 -1.33
C SER A 107 -1.35 12.33 -0.37
N THR A 108 -1.03 12.71 0.86
CA THR A 108 -2.04 13.15 1.84
C THR A 108 -2.76 14.41 1.38
N ASN A 109 -2.04 15.40 0.83
CA ASN A 109 -2.63 16.60 0.24
C ASN A 109 -3.50 16.27 -0.99
N GLY A 110 -3.02 15.37 -1.85
CA GLY A 110 -3.78 14.88 -3.01
C GLY A 110 -5.07 14.16 -2.62
N ALA A 111 -5.04 13.38 -1.54
CA ALA A 111 -6.22 12.69 -1.02
C ALA A 111 -7.27 13.67 -0.48
N ASP A 112 -6.85 14.69 0.26
CA ASP A 112 -7.75 15.74 0.77
C ASP A 112 -8.36 16.56 -0.37
N LEU A 113 -7.55 16.89 -1.39
CA LEU A 113 -8.04 17.56 -2.60
C LEU A 113 -9.06 16.70 -3.35
N LEU A 114 -8.77 15.41 -3.56
CA LEU A 114 -9.67 14.49 -4.26
C LEU A 114 -11.00 14.36 -3.51
N SER A 115 -10.95 14.16 -2.19
CA SER A 115 -12.15 14.09 -1.34
C SER A 115 -12.99 15.36 -1.42
N LYS A 116 -12.35 16.54 -1.34
CA LYS A 116 -13.02 17.82 -1.53
C LYS A 116 -13.71 17.91 -2.90
N LYS A 117 -13.00 17.53 -3.97
CA LYS A 117 -13.54 17.57 -5.34
C LYS A 117 -14.70 16.59 -5.55
N LEU A 118 -14.67 15.44 -4.91
CA LEU A 118 -15.77 14.48 -4.96
C LEU A 118 -17.03 15.00 -4.25
N LYS A 119 -16.88 15.76 -3.17
CA LYS A 119 -18.01 16.44 -2.51
C LYS A 119 -18.64 17.54 -3.39
N GLU A 120 -17.80 18.26 -4.14
CA GLU A 120 -18.26 19.28 -5.10
C GLU A 120 -18.89 18.66 -6.35
N ASN A 121 -18.36 17.53 -6.82
CA ASN A 121 -18.84 16.81 -8.00
C ASN A 121 -18.80 15.28 -7.79
N PRO A 122 -19.89 14.65 -7.36
CA PRO A 122 -19.95 13.20 -7.16
C PRO A 122 -19.76 12.35 -8.43
N GLN A 123 -19.81 12.98 -9.62
CA GLN A 123 -19.57 12.31 -10.91
C GLN A 123 -18.13 12.50 -11.40
N LEU A 124 -17.22 12.99 -10.55
CA LEU A 124 -15.82 13.20 -10.89
C LEU A 124 -15.20 11.91 -11.41
N GLN A 125 -14.45 12.04 -12.51
CA GLN A 125 -13.64 10.96 -13.05
C GLN A 125 -12.17 11.21 -12.71
N PHE A 126 -11.45 10.14 -12.44
CA PHE A 126 -10.01 10.17 -12.23
C PHE A 126 -9.31 9.40 -13.34
N TYR A 127 -8.20 9.97 -13.82
CA TYR A 127 -7.33 9.34 -14.80
C TYR A 127 -5.97 9.05 -14.21
N PHE A 128 -5.48 7.83 -14.40
CA PHE A 128 -4.08 7.52 -14.16
C PHE A 128 -3.55 6.50 -15.18
N LYS A 129 -2.23 6.52 -15.35
CA LYS A 129 -1.52 5.60 -16.22
C LYS A 129 -0.27 5.11 -15.55
N GLN A 130 -0.09 3.80 -15.53
CA GLN A 130 1.10 3.13 -14.99
C GLN A 130 1.45 1.92 -15.84
N SER A 131 2.74 1.57 -15.86
CA SER A 131 3.31 0.48 -16.67
C SER A 131 3.99 -0.57 -15.82
N CYS A 132 3.43 -0.88 -14.65
CA CYS A 132 3.97 -1.87 -13.72
C CYS A 132 4.00 -3.26 -14.36
N GLU A 133 5.12 -3.95 -14.23
CA GLU A 133 5.33 -5.29 -14.71
C GLU A 133 5.90 -6.17 -13.59
N GLN A 134 5.43 -7.41 -13.52
CA GLN A 134 6.05 -8.42 -12.67
C GLN A 134 7.24 -9.00 -13.41
N MET A 135 8.43 -8.70 -12.94
CA MET A 135 9.67 -9.25 -13.50
C MET A 135 9.89 -10.68 -13.01
N ALA A 136 10.80 -11.40 -13.67
CA ALA A 136 11.28 -12.69 -13.18
C ALA A 136 12.03 -12.53 -11.87
N ASP A 137 11.98 -13.58 -11.04
CA ASP A 137 12.72 -13.60 -9.77
C ASP A 137 14.22 -13.45 -10.02
N VAL A 138 14.88 -12.69 -9.16
CA VAL A 138 16.32 -12.50 -9.17
C VAL A 138 16.95 -13.12 -7.93
N LEU A 139 18.16 -13.63 -8.06
CA LEU A 139 18.90 -14.21 -6.95
C LEU A 139 19.23 -13.10 -5.93
N SER A 140 18.92 -13.36 -4.66
CA SER A 140 19.26 -12.50 -3.54
C SER A 140 19.87 -13.33 -2.41
N TYR A 141 20.41 -12.66 -1.38
CA TYR A 141 21.18 -13.31 -0.32
C TYR A 141 20.80 -12.76 1.06
N ASN A 142 20.88 -13.65 2.06
CA ASN A 142 20.99 -13.26 3.45
C ASN A 142 22.45 -13.36 3.88
N VAL A 143 22.95 -12.36 4.62
CA VAL A 143 24.26 -12.42 5.28
C VAL A 143 24.04 -12.85 6.71
N VAL A 144 24.63 -13.97 7.12
CA VAL A 144 24.45 -14.54 8.45
C VAL A 144 25.80 -14.66 9.13
N GLY A 145 25.92 -14.10 10.34
CA GLY A 145 27.01 -14.32 11.27
C GLY A 145 26.51 -15.05 12.51
N GLU A 146 27.30 -15.95 13.07
CA GLU A 146 26.97 -16.68 14.28
C GLU A 146 28.07 -16.52 15.34
N LEU A 147 27.66 -16.19 16.55
CA LEU A 147 28.50 -16.26 17.74
C LEU A 147 27.87 -17.28 18.70
N LYS A 148 28.51 -18.44 18.83
CA LYS A 148 28.01 -19.51 19.67
C LYS A 148 28.18 -19.21 21.15
N GLY A 149 27.09 -19.30 21.92
CA GLY A 149 27.12 -19.17 23.38
C GLY A 149 27.90 -20.28 24.08
N SER A 150 28.50 -19.99 25.24
CA SER A 150 29.28 -20.97 26.02
C SER A 150 28.45 -21.71 27.08
N GLU A 151 27.41 -21.11 27.64
CA GLU A 151 26.64 -21.67 28.75
C GLU A 151 25.40 -22.45 28.27
N THR A 152 24.61 -21.83 27.40
CA THR A 152 23.37 -22.41 26.85
C THR A 152 23.33 -22.26 25.33
N PRO A 153 24.21 -22.97 24.59
CA PRO A 153 24.36 -22.80 23.16
C PRO A 153 23.12 -23.21 22.33
N GLU A 154 22.16 -23.91 22.94
CA GLU A 154 20.85 -24.25 22.36
C GLU A 154 19.88 -23.08 22.35
N ASN A 155 20.12 -22.05 23.16
CA ASN A 155 19.31 -20.84 23.19
C ASN A 155 19.82 -19.87 22.12
N ILE A 156 19.03 -19.68 21.06
CA ILE A 156 19.39 -18.84 19.91
C ILE A 156 18.67 -17.50 20.04
N MET A 157 19.44 -16.41 20.03
CA MET A 157 18.93 -15.07 19.85
C MET A 157 19.28 -14.61 18.43
N VAL A 158 18.26 -14.13 17.71
CA VAL A 158 18.44 -13.60 16.35
C VAL A 158 18.26 -12.09 16.41
N VAL A 159 19.23 -11.36 15.88
CA VAL A 159 19.15 -9.91 15.61
C VAL A 159 19.40 -9.70 14.13
N GLY A 160 18.78 -8.72 13.51
CA GLY A 160 18.93 -8.51 12.08
C GLY A 160 18.24 -7.26 11.59
N GLY A 161 18.50 -6.93 10.35
CA GLY A 161 17.85 -5.89 9.58
C GLY A 161 17.88 -6.27 8.11
N HIS A 162 16.91 -5.76 7.32
CA HIS A 162 16.91 -6.01 5.88
C HIS A 162 17.84 -5.03 5.15
N LEU A 163 18.42 -5.48 4.03
CA LEU A 163 19.42 -4.73 3.27
C LEU A 163 18.82 -3.86 2.16
N ASP A 164 17.54 -4.06 1.86
CA ASP A 164 16.84 -3.32 0.81
C ASP A 164 16.11 -2.10 1.36
N SER A 165 15.81 -1.17 0.48
CA SER A 165 14.98 0.00 0.76
C SER A 165 14.01 0.26 -0.37
N TRP A 166 13.08 1.18 -0.18
CA TRP A 166 12.23 1.66 -1.25
C TRP A 166 13.05 2.39 -2.32
N ASP A 167 12.68 2.23 -3.58
CA ASP A 167 13.34 2.77 -4.78
C ASP A 167 13.66 4.28 -4.70
N LEU A 168 12.83 5.06 -4.00
CA LEU A 168 12.98 6.51 -3.84
C LEU A 168 13.51 6.91 -2.44
N ALA A 169 14.04 5.97 -1.67
CA ALA A 169 14.50 6.21 -0.31
C ALA A 169 15.92 5.68 -0.10
N ASP A 170 16.68 6.36 0.75
CA ASP A 170 18.06 5.93 1.11
C ASP A 170 18.09 4.75 2.08
N GLY A 171 16.95 4.40 2.71
CA GLY A 171 16.86 3.30 3.67
C GLY A 171 17.61 3.53 4.98
N SER A 172 17.97 4.76 5.30
CA SER A 172 18.82 5.06 6.47
C SER A 172 18.19 4.64 7.79
N HIS A 173 16.87 4.76 7.93
CA HIS A 173 16.13 4.36 9.11
C HIS A 173 15.48 2.99 8.95
N ASP A 174 14.85 2.75 7.81
CA ASP A 174 14.15 1.52 7.44
C ASP A 174 14.91 0.84 6.26
N ASP A 175 15.91 -0.04 6.50
CA ASP A 175 16.28 -0.60 7.80
C ASP A 175 17.79 -0.50 8.07
N GLY A 176 18.46 0.54 7.55
CA GLY A 176 19.88 0.79 7.82
C GLY A 176 20.18 0.88 9.31
N ALA A 177 19.25 1.44 10.11
CA ALA A 177 19.39 1.47 11.55
C ALA A 177 19.39 0.06 12.18
N GLY A 178 18.52 -0.84 11.73
CA GLY A 178 18.48 -2.22 12.19
C GLY A 178 19.74 -2.99 11.80
N VAL A 179 20.23 -2.80 10.58
CA VAL A 179 21.49 -3.39 10.11
C VAL A 179 22.65 -2.98 11.01
N VAL A 180 22.83 -1.67 11.25
CA VAL A 180 23.96 -1.17 12.08
C VAL A 180 23.85 -1.64 13.54
N GLN A 181 22.65 -1.75 14.10
CA GLN A 181 22.45 -2.28 15.45
C GLN A 181 22.74 -3.78 15.56
N SER A 182 22.68 -4.50 14.44
CA SER A 182 22.93 -5.94 14.40
C SER A 182 24.41 -6.28 14.20
N MET A 183 25.24 -5.31 13.88
CA MET A 183 26.69 -5.44 13.67
C MET A 183 27.46 -5.21 14.98
#